data_95c485fbc461f71fdd123c9fbb8ce2e1
#
_entry.id   95c485fbc461f71fdd123c9fbb8ce2e1
#
_cell.length_a   1.000
_cell.length_b   1.000
_cell.length_c   1.000
_cell.angle_alpha   90.00
_cell.angle_beta   90.00
_cell.angle_gamma   90.00
#
_symmetry.space_group_name_H-M   'P 1'
#
loop_
_entity.id
_entity.type
_entity.pdbx_description
1 polymer ?
#
loop_
_entity_poly.entity_id
_entity_poly.type
_entity_poly.pdbx_seq_one_letter_code
_entity_poly.pdbx_strand_id
1 'polypeptide(L)'
;MTIVIPALLILMLVGSALVSAISVSGAKYMNSISPGGTDIQKMTVGIGGDEDPTDVMIEVLGFGQTKDLVYTSLIPVNDRSPYSARTFITLDTNTIHLEPGARKEVTATITIPKNIGGGGRYAIIYIHAIPGKGKSFTTAVNVPVLVTVSGSSPTEAGNITRLDVGNVTIGQPISIITSFKNTGNYHYYHTVNVVTLTNANGNIIARNSTPPSVYAIIPGNAVEFTVKPEVKDLPAGTYTVNSKIILENGRVLDEKTTTFELKESYIPPSTESSITLSPGSPGTLTSPDGRYSVIFPQGAVIGDVVVVLKPYSRDNLHPAPEGARLGTTCFEITGLSGLLSKNATVRVTYSANDLALAGGDASQLKLAYWDTAQGTWVILPTQLTAQNMKLTSTTNHLSVWAILISSPKTTIPATETPLPAMLVVTALSVAAIISGCIVRQGK
;
A
#
# COMPACT_ATOMS: atom_id res chain seq x y z
N MET A 1 -42.91 46.66 21.50
CA MET A 1 -41.96 46.22 22.57
C MET A 1 -41.08 45.16 21.95
N THR A 2 -39.97 45.60 21.37
CA THR A 2 -39.09 44.78 20.53
C THR A 2 -37.93 44.29 21.39
N ILE A 3 -37.86 42.98 21.58
CA ILE A 3 -36.77 42.34 22.36
C ILE A 3 -35.59 42.11 21.42
N VAL A 4 -34.51 42.83 21.64
CA VAL A 4 -33.23 42.63 20.97
C VAL A 4 -32.44 41.63 21.82
N ILE A 5 -32.17 40.44 21.21
CA ILE A 5 -31.28 39.44 21.81
C ILE A 5 -29.85 39.73 21.31
N PRO A 6 -28.87 39.99 22.20
CA PRO A 6 -27.49 40.12 21.75
C PRO A 6 -26.88 38.73 21.43
N ALA A 7 -26.49 38.56 20.17
CA ALA A 7 -25.69 37.41 19.78
C ALA A 7 -24.30 37.47 20.42
N LEU A 8 -24.04 36.55 21.33
CA LEU A 8 -22.72 36.36 21.95
C LEU A 8 -21.83 35.63 20.96
N LEU A 9 -20.94 36.37 20.31
CA LEU A 9 -19.91 35.83 19.41
C LEU A 9 -18.82 35.20 20.27
N ILE A 10 -18.86 33.86 20.42
CA ILE A 10 -17.77 33.10 21.05
C ILE A 10 -16.66 32.96 20.01
N LEU A 11 -15.66 33.82 20.12
CA LEU A 11 -14.40 33.73 19.38
C LEU A 11 -13.61 32.55 19.95
N MET A 12 -13.69 31.37 19.32
CA MET A 12 -12.76 30.28 19.63
C MET A 12 -11.36 30.68 19.13
N LEU A 13 -10.52 31.13 20.03
CA LEU A 13 -9.08 31.17 19.82
C LEU A 13 -8.60 29.72 19.71
N VAL A 14 -8.50 29.21 18.48
CA VAL A 14 -7.69 28.02 18.21
C VAL A 14 -6.25 28.45 18.39
N GLY A 15 -5.69 28.15 19.55
CA GLY A 15 -4.27 28.31 19.80
C GLY A 15 -3.51 27.44 18.81
N SER A 16 -2.96 28.05 17.77
CA SER A 16 -1.97 27.41 16.91
C SER A 16 -0.80 27.04 17.79
N ALA A 17 -0.59 25.76 18.07
CA ALA A 17 0.65 25.30 18.66
C ALA A 17 1.76 25.69 17.67
N LEU A 18 2.53 26.72 18.00
CA LEU A 18 3.72 27.09 17.26
C LEU A 18 4.69 25.91 17.34
N VAL A 19 4.87 25.22 16.22
CA VAL A 19 5.89 24.19 16.07
C VAL A 19 7.19 24.94 15.84
N SER A 20 8.13 24.84 16.79
CA SER A 20 9.44 25.48 16.68
C SER A 20 10.14 25.04 15.39
N ALA A 21 10.35 25.96 14.46
CA ALA A 21 10.92 25.69 13.16
C ALA A 21 12.45 25.89 13.19
N ILE A 22 13.20 24.78 13.19
CA ILE A 22 14.65 24.85 13.02
C ILE A 22 14.98 25.17 11.56
N SER A 23 15.80 26.18 11.35
CA SER A 23 16.38 26.52 10.06
C SER A 23 17.85 26.10 9.98
N VAL A 24 18.25 25.53 8.85
CA VAL A 24 19.63 25.11 8.62
C VAL A 24 20.10 25.65 7.28
N SER A 25 21.14 26.47 7.26
CA SER A 25 21.87 26.84 6.03
C SER A 25 23.11 25.94 5.90
N GLY A 26 23.57 25.70 4.67
CA GLY A 26 24.58 24.67 4.39
C GLY A 26 24.05 23.23 4.53
N ALA A 27 22.72 23.06 4.34
CA ALA A 27 21.99 21.81 4.60
C ALA A 27 22.21 20.72 3.50
N LYS A 28 23.34 20.73 2.84
CA LYS A 28 23.78 19.69 1.90
C LYS A 28 25.30 19.72 1.77
N TYR A 29 25.92 18.55 1.86
CA TYR A 29 27.33 18.39 1.53
C TYR A 29 27.51 17.43 0.37
N MET A 30 28.23 17.87 -0.67
CA MET A 30 28.56 17.04 -1.83
C MET A 30 29.92 17.45 -2.37
N ASN A 31 30.93 16.64 -2.14
CA ASN A 31 32.30 16.92 -2.57
C ASN A 31 33.09 15.63 -2.85
N SER A 32 34.24 15.79 -3.51
CA SER A 32 35.19 14.72 -3.75
C SER A 32 36.41 14.87 -2.83
N ILE A 33 36.72 13.82 -2.08
CA ILE A 33 37.84 13.81 -1.13
C ILE A 33 38.75 12.63 -1.45
N SER A 34 40.08 12.85 -1.46
CA SER A 34 41.06 11.81 -1.67
C SER A 34 41.14 10.86 -0.47
N PRO A 35 41.51 9.58 -0.65
CA PRO A 35 41.85 8.69 0.46
C PRO A 35 42.86 9.33 1.40
N GLY A 36 42.56 9.35 2.69
CA GLY A 36 43.34 10.04 3.73
C GLY A 36 43.17 11.56 3.79
N GLY A 37 42.37 12.13 2.91
CA GLY A 37 42.04 13.57 2.89
C GLY A 37 40.94 13.93 3.89
N THR A 38 40.92 15.21 4.21
CA THR A 38 39.92 15.83 5.11
C THR A 38 39.28 17.02 4.45
N ASP A 39 37.99 17.23 4.68
CA ASP A 39 37.26 18.43 4.27
C ASP A 39 36.32 18.89 5.40
N ILE A 40 35.86 20.13 5.32
CA ILE A 40 35.09 20.77 6.37
C ILE A 40 33.77 21.30 5.79
N GLN A 41 32.67 20.93 6.44
CA GLN A 41 31.35 21.48 6.19
C GLN A 41 30.91 22.35 7.35
N LYS A 42 30.62 23.61 7.05
CA LYS A 42 30.01 24.55 8.00
C LYS A 42 28.52 24.63 7.76
N MET A 43 27.75 24.51 8.84
CA MET A 43 26.32 24.63 8.84
C MET A 43 25.92 25.71 9.85
N THR A 44 24.93 26.53 9.52
CA THR A 44 24.36 27.47 10.48
C THR A 44 22.99 27.00 10.87
N VAL A 45 22.80 26.72 12.15
CA VAL A 45 21.53 26.29 12.75
C VAL A 45 20.91 27.46 13.49
N GLY A 46 19.63 27.72 13.27
CA GLY A 46 18.92 28.83 13.90
C GLY A 46 17.45 28.58 14.12
N ILE A 47 16.82 29.39 14.94
CA ILE A 47 15.38 29.45 15.17
C ILE A 47 14.84 30.86 14.90
N GLY A 48 13.53 30.97 14.67
CA GLY A 48 12.85 32.24 14.46
C GLY A 48 12.85 33.13 15.72
N GLY A 49 12.60 34.43 15.53
CA GLY A 49 12.50 35.39 16.65
C GLY A 49 11.27 35.20 17.53
N ASP A 50 10.26 34.51 17.00
CA ASP A 50 8.99 34.24 17.71
C ASP A 50 8.96 32.80 18.32
N GLU A 51 10.10 32.10 18.26
CA GLU A 51 10.22 30.73 18.77
C GLU A 51 10.66 30.73 20.24
N ASP A 52 10.26 29.68 20.98
CA ASP A 52 10.77 29.46 22.33
C ASP A 52 12.27 29.11 22.32
N PRO A 53 13.03 29.42 23.38
CA PRO A 53 14.40 28.93 23.56
C PRO A 53 14.43 27.40 23.38
N THR A 54 15.36 26.92 22.56
CA THR A 54 15.35 25.52 22.09
C THR A 54 16.74 24.91 22.20
N ASP A 55 16.81 23.74 22.85
CA ASP A 55 17.98 22.88 22.77
C ASP A 55 17.92 22.01 21.51
N VAL A 56 19.00 21.98 20.74
CA VAL A 56 19.10 21.25 19.49
C VAL A 56 20.19 20.18 19.61
N MET A 57 19.86 18.96 19.26
CA MET A 57 20.81 17.84 19.14
C MET A 57 21.23 17.67 17.69
N ILE A 58 22.50 17.35 17.48
CA ILE A 58 23.12 17.14 16.17
C ILE A 58 23.82 15.80 16.19
N GLU A 59 23.42 14.89 15.33
CA GLU A 59 23.92 13.53 15.30
C GLU A 59 24.38 13.14 13.87
N VAL A 60 25.42 12.30 13.79
CA VAL A 60 25.81 11.70 12.52
C VAL A 60 25.19 10.32 12.42
N LEU A 61 24.23 10.17 11.52
CA LEU A 61 23.44 8.96 11.31
C LEU A 61 23.75 8.33 9.95
N GLY A 62 23.35 7.07 9.80
CA GLY A 62 23.44 6.37 8.51
C GLY A 62 22.49 6.97 7.48
N PHE A 63 22.77 6.71 6.22
CA PHE A 63 22.00 7.20 5.09
C PHE A 63 21.01 6.13 4.62
N GLY A 64 19.74 6.40 4.74
CA GLY A 64 18.65 5.62 4.17
C GLY A 64 17.98 6.34 2.99
N GLN A 65 17.23 5.58 2.21
CA GLN A 65 16.42 6.12 1.12
C GLN A 65 15.12 5.32 1.01
N THR A 66 13.98 6.04 0.92
CA THR A 66 12.69 5.42 0.68
C THR A 66 12.55 5.04 -0.81
N LYS A 67 11.55 4.21 -1.10
CA LYS A 67 11.20 3.87 -2.49
C LYS A 67 10.83 5.11 -3.34
N ASP A 68 10.34 6.17 -2.71
CA ASP A 68 9.95 7.43 -3.36
C ASP A 68 11.13 8.43 -3.43
N LEU A 69 12.37 7.94 -3.38
CA LEU A 69 13.63 8.71 -3.45
C LEU A 69 13.93 9.62 -2.25
N VAL A 70 13.09 9.67 -1.23
CA VAL A 70 13.31 10.55 -0.08
C VAL A 70 14.45 10.03 0.80
N TYR A 71 15.37 10.92 1.17
CA TYR A 71 16.47 10.58 2.09
C TYR A 71 15.98 10.47 3.53
N THR A 72 16.43 9.46 4.23
CA THR A 72 16.09 9.20 5.63
C THR A 72 17.33 8.92 6.45
N SER A 73 17.31 9.30 7.71
CA SER A 73 18.36 8.97 8.66
C SER A 73 18.19 7.55 9.21
N LEU A 74 19.29 6.82 9.33
CA LEU A 74 19.32 5.48 9.93
C LEU A 74 20.11 5.50 11.23
N ILE A 75 19.48 5.06 12.31
CA ILE A 75 20.20 4.85 13.58
C ILE A 75 21.33 3.83 13.40
N PRO A 76 22.40 3.87 14.22
CA PRO A 76 23.59 3.07 14.01
C PRO A 76 23.36 1.56 13.83
N VAL A 77 22.41 0.99 14.55
CA VAL A 77 22.08 -0.46 14.47
C VAL A 77 21.46 -0.84 13.11
N ASN A 78 20.85 0.10 12.41
CA ASN A 78 20.20 -0.11 11.10
C ASN A 78 21.12 0.29 9.93
N ASP A 79 22.21 1.01 10.18
CA ASP A 79 23.17 1.40 9.16
C ASP A 79 24.18 0.28 8.90
N ARG A 80 23.81 -0.61 7.99
CA ARG A 80 24.64 -1.76 7.56
C ARG A 80 25.24 -1.57 6.17
N SER A 81 25.18 -0.36 5.62
CA SER A 81 25.69 -0.08 4.28
C SER A 81 27.22 -0.12 4.24
N PRO A 82 27.85 -0.85 3.29
CA PRO A 82 29.30 -0.77 3.07
C PRO A 82 29.73 0.62 2.57
N TYR A 83 28.77 1.46 2.19
CA TYR A 83 28.98 2.83 1.73
C TYR A 83 28.72 3.88 2.80
N SER A 84 28.55 3.48 4.07
CA SER A 84 28.35 4.43 5.17
C SER A 84 29.57 5.31 5.39
N ALA A 85 29.34 6.63 5.51
CA ALA A 85 30.32 7.62 5.93
C ALA A 85 30.16 8.02 7.40
N ARG A 86 29.26 7.41 8.14
CA ARG A 86 28.90 7.82 9.50
C ARG A 86 30.10 7.93 10.43
N THR A 87 31.03 7.00 10.35
CA THR A 87 32.26 6.99 11.18
C THR A 87 33.37 7.90 10.65
N PHE A 88 33.21 8.55 9.50
CA PHE A 88 34.17 9.44 8.87
C PHE A 88 33.93 10.91 9.24
N ILE A 89 32.84 11.19 9.95
CA ILE A 89 32.40 12.54 10.27
C ILE A 89 32.49 12.76 11.77
N THR A 90 33.14 13.85 12.16
CA THR A 90 33.17 14.36 13.52
C THR A 90 32.57 15.77 13.56
N LEU A 91 31.79 16.04 14.60
CA LEU A 91 31.21 17.36 14.83
C LEU A 91 32.00 18.10 15.90
N ASP A 92 32.14 19.40 15.78
CA ASP A 92 32.71 20.25 16.83
C ASP A 92 31.81 20.36 18.05
N THR A 93 30.50 20.20 17.88
CA THR A 93 29.51 20.08 18.94
C THR A 93 28.36 19.17 18.53
N ASN A 94 27.77 18.47 19.49
CA ASN A 94 26.59 17.63 19.28
C ASN A 94 25.31 18.20 19.92
N THR A 95 25.42 19.30 20.65
CA THR A 95 24.28 20.00 21.26
C THR A 95 24.53 21.52 21.25
N ILE A 96 23.49 22.28 20.97
CA ILE A 96 23.52 23.75 21.04
C ILE A 96 22.22 24.24 21.67
N HIS A 97 22.33 25.31 22.47
CA HIS A 97 21.18 26.06 22.94
C HIS A 97 20.99 27.29 22.06
N LEU A 98 19.75 27.54 21.62
CA LEU A 98 19.36 28.68 20.78
C LEU A 98 18.30 29.50 21.51
N GLU A 99 18.60 30.77 21.71
CA GLU A 99 17.65 31.80 22.12
C GLU A 99 16.80 32.25 20.92
N PRO A 100 15.61 32.83 21.09
CA PRO A 100 14.77 33.36 20.03
C PRO A 100 15.56 34.21 19.03
N GLY A 101 15.49 33.86 17.72
CA GLY A 101 16.20 34.54 16.66
C GLY A 101 17.71 34.25 16.58
N ALA A 102 18.25 33.42 17.49
CA ALA A 102 19.66 33.07 17.47
C ALA A 102 20.05 32.13 16.36
N ARG A 103 21.34 32.24 15.98
CA ARG A 103 21.98 31.35 14.99
C ARG A 103 23.35 30.94 15.52
N LYS A 104 23.71 29.66 15.35
CA LYS A 104 25.03 29.13 15.71
C LYS A 104 25.62 28.32 14.56
N GLU A 105 26.91 28.52 14.32
CA GLU A 105 27.68 27.71 13.36
C GLU A 105 28.05 26.38 14.04
N VAL A 106 27.92 25.29 13.28
CA VAL A 106 28.32 23.93 13.61
C VAL A 106 29.22 23.44 12.50
N THR A 107 30.35 22.88 12.86
CA THR A 107 31.36 22.40 11.93
C THR A 107 31.42 20.88 11.92
N ALA A 108 31.23 20.28 10.74
CA ALA A 108 31.47 18.86 10.52
C ALA A 108 32.80 18.68 9.78
N THR A 109 33.70 17.89 10.36
CA THR A 109 34.96 17.48 9.73
C THR A 109 34.80 16.08 9.17
N ILE A 110 35.00 15.95 7.85
CA ILE A 110 34.86 14.70 7.10
C ILE A 110 36.26 14.18 6.74
N THR A 111 36.68 13.07 7.31
CA THR A 111 38.01 12.47 7.06
C THR A 111 37.86 11.10 6.43
N ILE A 112 38.36 10.97 5.21
CA ILE A 112 38.30 9.70 4.47
C ILE A 112 39.47 8.81 4.84
N PRO A 113 39.24 7.55 5.25
CA PRO A 113 40.31 6.61 5.55
C PRO A 113 41.27 6.39 4.35
N LYS A 114 42.57 6.20 4.61
CA LYS A 114 43.59 5.98 3.57
C LYS A 114 43.32 4.74 2.73
N ASN A 115 42.80 3.69 3.35
CA ASN A 115 42.59 2.38 2.71
C ASN A 115 41.10 2.12 2.37
N ILE A 116 40.41 3.16 1.89
CA ILE A 116 38.99 3.05 1.52
C ILE A 116 38.86 2.69 0.03
N GLY A 117 37.94 1.80 -0.29
CA GLY A 117 37.58 1.52 -1.68
C GLY A 117 36.93 2.72 -2.37
N GLY A 118 37.03 2.77 -3.70
CA GLY A 118 36.43 3.83 -4.51
C GLY A 118 34.93 3.91 -4.44
N GLY A 119 34.37 4.96 -5.05
CA GLY A 119 32.95 5.22 -5.14
C GLY A 119 32.42 6.23 -4.13
N GLY A 120 31.13 6.17 -3.86
CA GLY A 120 30.45 7.11 -2.95
C GLY A 120 30.48 6.66 -1.48
N ARG A 121 30.37 7.64 -0.57
CA ARG A 121 30.21 7.43 0.86
C ARG A 121 29.14 8.37 1.38
N TYR A 122 28.24 7.87 2.25
CA TYR A 122 26.99 8.55 2.57
C TYR A 122 26.70 8.56 4.06
N ALA A 123 26.26 9.69 4.56
CA ALA A 123 25.74 9.85 5.92
C ALA A 123 24.68 10.95 5.95
N ILE A 124 23.93 11.01 7.02
CA ILE A 124 23.03 12.13 7.33
C ILE A 124 23.54 12.81 8.59
N ILE A 125 23.72 14.12 8.56
CA ILE A 125 23.80 14.91 9.77
C ILE A 125 22.37 15.29 10.15
N TYR A 126 21.88 14.69 11.23
CA TYR A 126 20.51 14.83 11.71
C TYR A 126 20.47 15.90 12.79
N ILE A 127 19.74 16.97 12.54
CA ILE A 127 19.63 18.14 13.41
C ILE A 127 18.18 18.22 13.87
N HIS A 128 17.95 18.10 15.17
CA HIS A 128 16.58 18.10 15.69
C HIS A 128 16.47 18.83 17.03
N ALA A 129 15.32 19.43 17.29
CA ALA A 129 15.02 20.00 18.59
C ALA A 129 14.87 18.89 19.64
N ILE A 130 15.37 19.13 20.84
CA ILE A 130 15.09 18.28 22.01
C ILE A 130 13.70 18.66 22.53
N PRO A 131 12.76 17.68 22.66
CA PRO A 131 11.40 18.01 23.10
C PRO A 131 11.41 18.67 24.49
N GLY A 132 10.84 19.85 24.61
CA GLY A 132 10.54 20.45 25.91
C GLY A 132 9.49 19.64 26.69
N LYS A 133 9.40 19.83 28.00
CA LYS A 133 8.40 19.16 28.85
C LYS A 133 6.99 19.35 28.30
N GLY A 134 6.31 18.23 28.02
CA GLY A 134 4.93 18.22 27.51
C GLY A 134 4.76 18.39 26.00
N LYS A 135 5.85 18.50 25.22
CA LYS A 135 5.80 18.53 23.74
C LYS A 135 6.13 17.14 23.18
N SER A 136 5.25 16.61 22.33
CA SER A 136 5.40 15.27 21.71
C SER A 136 5.99 15.29 20.30
N PHE A 137 6.12 16.46 19.69
CA PHE A 137 6.62 16.63 18.32
C PHE A 137 7.81 17.57 18.30
N THR A 138 8.81 17.24 17.49
CA THR A 138 9.99 18.06 17.24
C THR A 138 10.18 18.26 15.76
N THR A 139 10.72 19.43 15.38
CA THR A 139 11.22 19.64 14.03
C THR A 139 12.60 19.03 13.90
N ALA A 140 12.87 18.50 12.71
CA ALA A 140 14.16 17.92 12.37
C ALA A 140 14.55 18.24 10.94
N VAL A 141 15.85 18.36 10.71
CA VAL A 141 16.44 18.57 9.38
C VAL A 141 17.47 17.48 9.12
N ASN A 142 17.31 16.80 7.99
CA ASN A 142 18.32 15.88 7.45
C ASN A 142 19.27 16.65 6.53
N VAL A 143 20.53 16.73 6.89
CA VAL A 143 21.60 17.27 6.04
C VAL A 143 22.31 16.10 5.36
N PRO A 144 22.06 15.83 4.06
CA PRO A 144 22.68 14.74 3.36
C PRO A 144 24.16 15.04 3.09
N VAL A 145 25.02 14.08 3.44
CA VAL A 145 26.45 14.07 3.14
C VAL A 145 26.70 13.01 2.08
N LEU A 146 27.11 13.45 0.90
CA LEU A 146 27.47 12.60 -0.23
C LEU A 146 28.92 12.87 -0.62
N VAL A 147 29.80 11.98 -0.27
CA VAL A 147 31.25 12.07 -0.59
C VAL A 147 31.56 11.15 -1.75
N THR A 148 32.32 11.66 -2.72
CA THR A 148 33.00 10.83 -3.73
C THR A 148 34.45 10.62 -3.33
N VAL A 149 34.90 9.37 -3.27
CA VAL A 149 36.33 9.06 -3.05
C VAL A 149 37.05 9.34 -4.36
N SER A 150 37.87 10.43 -4.40
CA SER A 150 38.59 10.83 -5.62
C SER A 150 39.67 9.82 -6.03
N GLY A 151 40.00 9.82 -7.32
CA GLY A 151 40.99 8.89 -7.89
C GLY A 151 40.45 7.50 -8.17
N SER A 152 39.15 7.27 -7.97
CA SER A 152 38.48 6.02 -8.31
C SER A 152 37.51 6.19 -9.47
N SER A 153 37.40 5.15 -10.31
CA SER A 153 36.36 5.12 -11.34
C SER A 153 35.04 4.66 -10.74
N PRO A 154 33.94 5.42 -10.91
CA PRO A 154 32.61 4.95 -10.52
C PRO A 154 32.22 3.69 -11.29
N THR A 155 31.69 2.70 -10.60
CA THR A 155 31.03 1.55 -11.23
C THR A 155 29.56 1.87 -11.36
N GLU A 156 29.13 2.16 -12.57
CA GLU A 156 27.73 2.40 -12.90
C GLU A 156 27.04 1.06 -13.17
N ALA A 157 26.22 0.59 -12.25
CA ALA A 157 25.45 -0.65 -12.36
C ALA A 157 24.11 -0.52 -11.63
N GLY A 158 23.13 -1.22 -12.12
CA GLY A 158 21.80 -1.27 -11.49
C GLY A 158 20.91 -2.26 -12.21
N ASN A 159 19.85 -2.67 -11.55
CA ASN A 159 18.89 -3.61 -12.14
C ASN A 159 17.46 -3.27 -11.78
N ILE A 160 16.55 -3.52 -12.71
CA ILE A 160 15.11 -3.46 -12.50
C ILE A 160 14.70 -4.74 -11.77
N THR A 161 14.42 -4.62 -10.48
CA THR A 161 14.03 -5.75 -9.63
C THR A 161 12.59 -6.16 -9.88
N ARG A 162 11.71 -5.18 -10.20
CA ARG A 162 10.30 -5.39 -10.45
C ARG A 162 9.79 -4.45 -11.56
N LEU A 163 8.96 -4.96 -12.44
CA LEU A 163 8.19 -4.20 -13.41
C LEU A 163 6.75 -4.67 -13.34
N ASP A 164 5.88 -3.82 -12.84
CA ASP A 164 4.46 -4.08 -12.65
C ASP A 164 3.61 -3.15 -13.49
N VAL A 165 2.51 -3.69 -13.96
CA VAL A 165 1.39 -2.92 -14.49
C VAL A 165 0.27 -3.02 -13.45
N GLY A 166 -0.16 -1.88 -12.91
CA GLY A 166 -1.25 -1.84 -11.94
C GLY A 166 -2.55 -2.43 -12.50
N ASN A 167 -3.58 -2.46 -11.69
CA ASN A 167 -4.89 -2.95 -12.13
C ASN A 167 -5.33 -2.25 -13.41
N VAL A 168 -5.47 -3.02 -14.49
CA VAL A 168 -5.80 -2.49 -15.81
C VAL A 168 -7.25 -2.75 -16.11
N THR A 169 -8.01 -1.67 -16.27
CA THR A 169 -9.41 -1.71 -16.65
C THR A 169 -9.61 -0.81 -17.87
N ILE A 170 -10.40 -1.22 -18.83
CA ILE A 170 -10.70 -0.40 -20.02
C ILE A 170 -11.25 0.96 -19.58
N GLY A 171 -10.74 2.04 -20.19
CA GLY A 171 -11.12 3.41 -19.90
C GLY A 171 -10.48 4.01 -18.63
N GLN A 172 -9.66 3.24 -17.90
CA GLN A 172 -8.92 3.75 -16.74
C GLN A 172 -7.45 4.01 -17.09
N PRO A 173 -6.80 5.00 -16.46
CA PRO A 173 -5.38 5.26 -16.65
C PRO A 173 -4.53 4.05 -16.24
N ILE A 174 -3.59 3.69 -17.08
CA ILE A 174 -2.61 2.64 -16.79
C ILE A 174 -1.50 3.23 -15.91
N SER A 175 -1.11 2.52 -14.86
CA SER A 175 0.02 2.87 -14.01
C SER A 175 1.08 1.79 -14.11
N ILE A 176 2.28 2.17 -14.54
CA ILE A 176 3.42 1.28 -14.68
C ILE A 176 4.45 1.63 -13.63
N ILE A 177 4.78 0.66 -12.76
CA ILE A 177 5.69 0.81 -11.64
C ILE A 177 6.95 0.01 -11.94
N THR A 178 8.09 0.71 -11.94
CA THR A 178 9.42 0.13 -12.13
C THR A 178 10.21 0.28 -10.84
N SER A 179 10.52 -0.84 -10.16
CA SER A 179 11.42 -0.84 -9.01
C SER A 179 12.84 -1.08 -9.50
N PHE A 180 13.72 -0.12 -9.24
CA PHE A 180 15.12 -0.14 -9.65
C PHE A 180 16.04 -0.13 -8.44
N LYS A 181 17.06 -0.97 -8.44
CA LYS A 181 18.11 -1.01 -7.42
C LYS A 181 19.44 -0.56 -8.00
N ASN A 182 20.07 0.42 -7.36
CA ASN A 182 21.45 0.79 -7.67
C ASN A 182 22.41 -0.28 -7.09
N THR A 183 23.06 -1.03 -7.95
CA THR A 183 24.06 -2.07 -7.57
C THR A 183 25.50 -1.64 -7.85
N GLY A 184 25.68 -0.39 -8.31
CA GLY A 184 26.99 0.23 -8.46
C GLY A 184 27.60 0.65 -7.12
N ASN A 185 28.72 1.37 -7.20
CA ASN A 185 29.41 1.93 -6.04
C ASN A 185 29.27 3.46 -5.93
N TYR A 186 28.42 4.06 -6.76
CA TYR A 186 28.25 5.50 -6.88
C TYR A 186 26.78 5.89 -6.98
N HIS A 187 26.42 7.08 -6.60
CA HIS A 187 25.05 7.61 -6.65
C HIS A 187 24.74 8.21 -8.02
N TYR A 188 23.47 8.09 -8.45
CA TYR A 188 22.99 8.57 -9.75
C TYR A 188 21.98 9.69 -9.56
N TYR A 189 22.30 10.88 -10.07
CA TYR A 189 21.37 11.98 -10.25
C TYR A 189 20.69 11.90 -11.61
N HIS A 190 19.59 12.61 -11.76
CA HIS A 190 18.87 12.83 -13.03
C HIS A 190 18.55 11.54 -13.78
N THR A 191 18.38 10.45 -13.02
CA THR A 191 17.98 9.17 -13.60
C THR A 191 16.55 9.26 -14.11
N VAL A 192 16.30 8.71 -15.30
CA VAL A 192 15.02 8.71 -15.98
C VAL A 192 14.56 7.27 -16.17
N ASN A 193 13.29 6.98 -15.93
CA ASN A 193 12.64 5.76 -16.37
C ASN A 193 11.86 6.03 -17.66
N VAL A 194 12.23 5.40 -18.76
CA VAL A 194 11.52 5.46 -20.04
C VAL A 194 10.69 4.19 -20.20
N VAL A 195 9.40 4.36 -20.40
CA VAL A 195 8.45 3.25 -20.62
C VAL A 195 7.91 3.32 -22.05
N THR A 196 7.93 2.20 -22.73
CA THR A 196 7.30 2.01 -24.04
C THR A 196 6.22 0.95 -23.95
N LEU A 197 5.02 1.28 -24.39
CA LEU A 197 3.87 0.39 -24.49
C LEU A 197 3.66 -0.01 -25.95
N THR A 198 3.57 -1.30 -26.23
CA THR A 198 3.30 -1.83 -27.56
C THR A 198 2.10 -2.78 -27.55
N ASN A 199 1.38 -2.86 -28.67
CA ASN A 199 0.31 -3.85 -28.86
C ASN A 199 0.87 -5.21 -29.31
N ALA A 200 0.00 -6.20 -29.48
CA ALA A 200 0.37 -7.55 -29.91
C ALA A 200 1.06 -7.62 -31.29
N ASN A 201 0.85 -6.61 -32.14
CA ASN A 201 1.49 -6.50 -33.45
C ASN A 201 2.86 -5.81 -33.40
N GLY A 202 3.35 -5.43 -32.22
CA GLY A 202 4.61 -4.72 -32.04
C GLY A 202 4.54 -3.22 -32.32
N ASN A 203 3.36 -2.66 -32.59
CA ASN A 203 3.20 -1.22 -32.81
C ASN A 203 3.30 -0.46 -31.48
N ILE A 204 4.08 0.59 -31.45
CA ILE A 204 4.18 1.48 -30.28
C ILE A 204 2.88 2.25 -30.13
N ILE A 205 2.24 2.08 -28.96
CA ILE A 205 1.02 2.78 -28.58
C ILE A 205 1.34 4.06 -27.80
N ALA A 206 2.34 3.99 -26.90
CA ALA A 206 2.78 5.12 -26.13
C ALA A 206 4.26 4.98 -25.75
N ARG A 207 4.92 6.12 -25.60
CA ARG A 207 6.26 6.22 -25.01
C ARG A 207 6.29 7.42 -24.10
N ASN A 208 6.50 7.17 -22.81
CA ASN A 208 6.50 8.19 -21.77
C ASN A 208 7.70 7.98 -20.85
N SER A 209 8.11 9.04 -20.17
CA SER A 209 9.21 8.98 -19.21
C SER A 209 8.86 9.74 -17.93
N THR A 210 9.54 9.38 -16.83
CA THR A 210 9.54 10.23 -15.65
C THR A 210 10.33 11.51 -15.91
N PRO A 211 10.09 12.58 -15.15
CA PRO A 211 11.07 13.65 -15.02
C PRO A 211 12.41 13.07 -14.51
N PRO A 212 13.55 13.74 -14.80
CA PRO A 212 14.83 13.40 -14.19
C PRO A 212 14.74 13.45 -12.66
N SER A 213 15.29 12.43 -11.97
CA SER A 213 15.26 12.37 -10.52
C SER A 213 16.02 13.55 -9.89
N VAL A 214 15.37 14.27 -8.98
CA VAL A 214 15.97 15.40 -8.24
C VAL A 214 16.93 14.88 -7.16
N TYR A 215 16.59 13.77 -6.51
CA TYR A 215 17.43 13.12 -5.53
C TYR A 215 18.29 12.03 -6.17
N ALA A 216 19.52 11.89 -5.67
CA ALA A 216 20.39 10.80 -6.12
C ALA A 216 19.90 9.44 -5.65
N ILE A 217 20.05 8.43 -6.48
CA ILE A 217 19.81 7.03 -6.10
C ILE A 217 21.10 6.46 -5.50
N ILE A 218 21.05 6.16 -4.21
CA ILE A 218 22.23 5.76 -3.44
C ILE A 218 22.53 4.26 -3.64
N PRO A 219 23.80 3.86 -3.72
CA PRO A 219 24.19 2.44 -3.83
C PRO A 219 23.55 1.54 -2.77
N GLY A 220 23.09 0.38 -3.22
CA GLY A 220 22.42 -0.61 -2.38
C GLY A 220 20.95 -0.36 -2.15
N ASN A 221 20.42 0.86 -2.43
CA ASN A 221 19.02 1.20 -2.25
C ASN A 221 18.20 0.89 -3.52
N ALA A 222 16.92 0.62 -3.29
CA ALA A 222 15.93 0.43 -4.33
C ALA A 222 14.89 1.57 -4.28
N VAL A 223 14.51 2.06 -5.46
CA VAL A 223 13.53 3.14 -5.65
C VAL A 223 12.46 2.73 -6.65
N GLU A 224 11.31 3.38 -6.62
CA GLU A 224 10.21 3.14 -7.54
C GLU A 224 9.98 4.35 -8.44
N PHE A 225 9.84 4.07 -9.72
CA PHE A 225 9.42 5.03 -10.73
C PHE A 225 8.01 4.68 -11.18
N THR A 226 7.12 5.67 -11.19
CA THR A 226 5.76 5.49 -11.70
C THR A 226 5.59 6.30 -12.98
N VAL A 227 5.20 5.61 -14.04
CA VAL A 227 4.85 6.22 -15.34
C VAL A 227 3.39 5.93 -15.62
N LYS A 228 2.64 6.97 -15.98
CA LYS A 228 1.23 6.86 -16.41
C LYS A 228 1.16 7.27 -17.88
N PRO A 229 1.20 6.31 -18.82
CA PRO A 229 1.07 6.62 -20.23
C PRO A 229 -0.26 7.30 -20.52
N GLU A 230 -0.23 8.36 -21.31
CA GLU A 230 -1.44 9.03 -21.80
C GLU A 230 -2.01 8.24 -22.98
N VAL A 231 -2.74 7.18 -22.65
CA VAL A 231 -3.47 6.37 -23.63
C VAL A 231 -4.95 6.41 -23.31
N LYS A 232 -5.74 6.64 -24.35
CA LYS A 232 -7.20 6.63 -24.26
C LYS A 232 -7.73 5.41 -25.03
N ASP A 233 -8.75 4.79 -24.47
CA ASP A 233 -9.56 3.78 -25.16
C ASP A 233 -8.77 2.63 -25.77
N LEU A 234 -7.83 2.07 -25.00
CA LEU A 234 -7.15 0.85 -25.45
C LEU A 234 -8.15 -0.30 -25.61
N PRO A 235 -8.22 -0.95 -26.78
CA PRO A 235 -9.06 -2.11 -26.97
C PRO A 235 -8.59 -3.29 -26.11
N ALA A 236 -9.47 -4.24 -25.86
CA ALA A 236 -9.10 -5.51 -25.26
C ALA A 236 -8.00 -6.19 -26.09
N GLY A 237 -7.04 -6.80 -25.41
CA GLY A 237 -5.90 -7.44 -26.06
C GLY A 237 -4.67 -7.54 -25.18
N THR A 238 -3.63 -8.16 -25.71
CA THR A 238 -2.34 -8.30 -25.04
C THR A 238 -1.43 -7.12 -25.39
N TYR A 239 -0.82 -6.56 -24.36
CA TYR A 239 0.11 -5.45 -24.47
C TYR A 239 1.45 -5.80 -23.83
N THR A 240 2.50 -5.25 -24.39
CA THR A 240 3.87 -5.40 -23.88
C THR A 240 4.36 -4.06 -23.34
N VAL A 241 4.89 -4.06 -22.12
CA VAL A 241 5.54 -2.92 -21.49
C VAL A 241 7.04 -3.18 -21.46
N ASN A 242 7.80 -2.25 -22.01
CA ASN A 242 9.25 -2.20 -21.90
C ASN A 242 9.65 -0.99 -21.04
N SER A 243 10.45 -1.21 -20.01
CA SER A 243 10.96 -0.17 -19.11
C SER A 243 12.47 -0.14 -19.18
N LYS A 244 13.04 1.08 -19.33
CA LYS A 244 14.49 1.33 -19.35
C LYS A 244 14.86 2.38 -18.31
N ILE A 245 15.90 2.10 -17.54
CA ILE A 245 16.51 3.06 -16.63
C ILE A 245 17.73 3.69 -17.31
N ILE A 246 17.69 5.00 -17.46
CA ILE A 246 18.68 5.77 -18.23
C ILE A 246 19.32 6.81 -17.33
N LEU A 247 20.65 6.87 -17.33
CA LEU A 247 21.42 7.92 -16.67
C LEU A 247 21.43 9.21 -17.47
N GLU A 248 21.82 10.34 -16.85
CA GLU A 248 21.94 11.65 -17.47
C GLU A 248 22.85 11.64 -18.72
N ASN A 249 23.91 10.84 -18.72
CA ASN A 249 24.81 10.68 -19.86
C ASN A 249 24.23 9.82 -21.00
N GLY A 250 22.98 9.38 -20.92
CA GLY A 250 22.29 8.57 -21.91
C GLY A 250 22.55 7.06 -21.78
N ARG A 251 23.38 6.62 -20.84
CA ARG A 251 23.67 5.20 -20.62
C ARG A 251 22.44 4.50 -20.04
N VAL A 252 22.05 3.40 -20.67
CA VAL A 252 21.02 2.48 -20.14
C VAL A 252 21.68 1.58 -19.10
N LEU A 253 21.16 1.61 -17.85
CA LEU A 253 21.64 0.73 -16.77
C LEU A 253 20.98 -0.63 -16.83
N ASP A 254 19.69 -0.67 -17.10
CA ASP A 254 18.94 -1.91 -17.24
C ASP A 254 17.65 -1.70 -18.04
N GLU A 255 17.17 -2.80 -18.59
CA GLU A 255 15.95 -2.85 -19.39
C GLU A 255 15.16 -4.11 -19.04
N LYS A 256 13.85 -3.97 -18.79
CA LYS A 256 12.96 -5.08 -18.47
C LYS A 256 11.66 -4.98 -19.24
N THR A 257 11.14 -6.14 -19.62
CA THR A 257 9.88 -6.26 -20.35
C THR A 257 8.91 -7.14 -19.58
N THR A 258 7.63 -6.77 -19.62
CA THR A 258 6.51 -7.57 -19.10
C THR A 258 5.32 -7.45 -20.05
N THR A 259 4.37 -8.36 -19.92
CA THR A 259 3.11 -8.32 -20.68
C THR A 259 1.93 -8.26 -19.73
N PHE A 260 0.85 -7.63 -20.17
CA PHE A 260 -0.44 -7.68 -19.49
C PHE A 260 -1.56 -7.86 -20.51
N GLU A 261 -2.67 -8.40 -20.04
CA GLU A 261 -3.87 -8.57 -20.83
C GLU A 261 -4.92 -7.56 -20.37
N LEU A 262 -5.40 -6.73 -21.30
CA LEU A 262 -6.55 -5.89 -21.09
C LEU A 262 -7.79 -6.65 -21.54
N LYS A 263 -8.56 -7.15 -20.60
CA LYS A 263 -9.80 -7.86 -20.87
C LYS A 263 -10.92 -6.88 -21.13
N GLU A 264 -11.81 -7.22 -22.04
CA GLU A 264 -13.06 -6.48 -22.14
C GLU A 264 -13.70 -6.44 -20.75
N SER A 265 -13.83 -5.26 -20.21
CA SER A 265 -14.70 -5.07 -19.06
C SER A 265 -16.11 -5.31 -19.59
N TYR A 266 -16.72 -6.42 -19.21
CA TYR A 266 -18.16 -6.49 -19.31
C TYR A 266 -18.71 -5.42 -18.35
N ILE A 267 -18.92 -4.21 -18.89
CA ILE A 267 -19.79 -3.23 -18.26
C ILE A 267 -21.17 -3.78 -18.57
N PRO A 268 -21.91 -4.34 -17.58
CA PRO A 268 -23.29 -4.65 -17.82
C PRO A 268 -23.95 -3.35 -18.30
N PRO A 269 -24.78 -3.41 -19.33
CA PRO A 269 -25.45 -2.20 -19.82
C PRO A 269 -26.07 -1.49 -18.59
N SER A 270 -25.66 -0.26 -18.38
CA SER A 270 -25.97 0.56 -17.19
C SER A 270 -27.40 1.08 -17.22
N THR A 271 -28.34 0.30 -17.72
CA THR A 271 -29.75 0.65 -17.77
C THR A 271 -30.43 0.05 -16.55
N GLU A 272 -30.88 0.94 -15.68
CA GLU A 272 -31.78 0.60 -14.59
C GLU A 272 -33.11 0.07 -15.18
N SER A 273 -33.68 -0.93 -14.51
CA SER A 273 -35.04 -1.34 -14.75
C SER A 273 -35.93 -0.85 -13.62
N SER A 274 -37.11 -0.40 -13.91
CA SER A 274 -38.07 0.01 -12.90
C SER A 274 -39.45 -0.56 -13.18
N ILE A 275 -40.22 -0.73 -12.11
CA ILE A 275 -41.65 -1.12 -12.17
C ILE A 275 -42.43 -0.34 -11.11
N THR A 276 -43.61 0.10 -11.44
CA THR A 276 -44.55 0.57 -10.44
C THR A 276 -45.35 -0.64 -9.91
N LEU A 277 -45.20 -0.90 -8.62
CA LEU A 277 -45.97 -1.94 -7.90
C LEU A 277 -47.20 -1.31 -7.30
N SER A 278 -48.35 -1.98 -7.42
CA SER A 278 -49.59 -1.62 -6.78
C SER A 278 -50.10 -2.77 -5.90
N PRO A 279 -50.80 -2.49 -4.77
CA PRO A 279 -51.26 -3.53 -3.87
C PRO A 279 -52.14 -4.61 -4.54
N GLY A 280 -52.88 -4.21 -5.55
CA GLY A 280 -53.86 -5.06 -6.25
C GLY A 280 -53.27 -6.04 -7.28
N SER A 281 -52.00 -5.90 -7.65
CA SER A 281 -51.42 -6.67 -8.77
C SER A 281 -50.07 -7.25 -8.44
N PRO A 282 -49.71 -8.43 -8.95
CA PRO A 282 -48.37 -8.92 -8.92
C PRO A 282 -47.47 -8.15 -9.89
N GLY A 283 -46.18 -8.13 -9.67
CA GLY A 283 -45.18 -7.49 -10.55
C GLY A 283 -43.95 -8.30 -10.74
N THR A 284 -43.31 -8.13 -11.89
CA THR A 284 -41.97 -8.74 -12.15
C THR A 284 -41.03 -7.66 -12.67
N LEU A 285 -39.94 -7.44 -11.97
CA LEU A 285 -38.86 -6.53 -12.35
C LEU A 285 -37.70 -7.37 -12.84
N THR A 286 -37.22 -7.12 -14.05
CA THR A 286 -36.14 -7.90 -14.66
C THR A 286 -35.05 -6.95 -15.16
N SER A 287 -33.79 -7.26 -14.92
CA SER A 287 -32.66 -6.51 -15.47
C SER A 287 -32.66 -6.60 -17.01
N PRO A 288 -32.14 -5.57 -17.72
CA PRO A 288 -32.12 -5.55 -19.19
C PRO A 288 -31.40 -6.73 -19.81
N ASP A 289 -30.38 -7.27 -19.14
CA ASP A 289 -29.62 -8.47 -19.56
C ASP A 289 -30.30 -9.79 -19.15
N GLY A 290 -31.44 -9.73 -18.47
CA GLY A 290 -32.20 -10.91 -18.03
C GLY A 290 -31.55 -11.70 -16.89
N ARG A 291 -30.42 -11.25 -16.33
CA ARG A 291 -29.66 -11.99 -15.29
C ARG A 291 -30.32 -11.94 -13.93
N TYR A 292 -31.00 -10.87 -13.62
CA TYR A 292 -31.67 -10.65 -12.33
C TYR A 292 -33.16 -10.48 -12.55
N SER A 293 -33.96 -11.12 -11.74
CA SER A 293 -35.39 -10.84 -11.70
C SER A 293 -35.95 -10.93 -10.30
N VAL A 294 -36.87 -10.04 -10.00
CA VAL A 294 -37.60 -9.98 -8.73
C VAL A 294 -39.07 -10.09 -9.01
N ILE A 295 -39.75 -11.08 -8.46
CA ILE A 295 -41.16 -11.37 -8.63
C ILE A 295 -41.85 -10.97 -7.35
N PHE A 296 -42.75 -10.00 -7.44
CA PHE A 296 -43.58 -9.50 -6.33
C PHE A 296 -44.95 -10.11 -6.41
N PRO A 297 -45.43 -10.80 -5.36
CA PRO A 297 -46.82 -11.28 -5.33
C PRO A 297 -47.80 -10.13 -5.13
N GLN A 298 -49.06 -10.35 -5.48
CA GLN A 298 -50.15 -9.42 -5.16
C GLN A 298 -50.16 -9.14 -3.63
N GLY A 299 -50.24 -7.86 -3.27
CA GLY A 299 -50.22 -7.39 -1.89
C GLY A 299 -48.80 -7.36 -1.29
N ALA A 300 -47.76 -7.35 -2.11
CA ALA A 300 -46.39 -7.16 -1.65
C ALA A 300 -46.12 -5.76 -1.08
N VAL A 301 -46.92 -4.77 -1.53
CA VAL A 301 -46.86 -3.37 -1.08
C VAL A 301 -48.21 -2.93 -0.59
N ILE A 302 -48.27 -1.91 0.27
CA ILE A 302 -49.51 -1.32 0.83
C ILE A 302 -50.01 -0.13 0.07
N GLY A 303 -49.21 0.43 -0.83
CA GLY A 303 -49.49 1.59 -1.70
C GLY A 303 -48.66 1.48 -2.97
N ASP A 304 -48.96 2.35 -3.94
CA ASP A 304 -48.17 2.40 -5.16
C ASP A 304 -46.74 2.85 -4.88
N VAL A 305 -45.75 2.07 -5.38
CA VAL A 305 -44.33 2.33 -5.18
C VAL A 305 -43.55 1.99 -6.45
N VAL A 306 -42.59 2.85 -6.80
CA VAL A 306 -41.66 2.58 -7.89
C VAL A 306 -40.44 1.82 -7.30
N VAL A 307 -40.24 0.61 -7.77
CA VAL A 307 -39.06 -0.22 -7.43
C VAL A 307 -38.10 -0.19 -8.59
N VAL A 308 -36.82 0.03 -8.27
CA VAL A 308 -35.73 0.12 -9.25
C VAL A 308 -34.72 -0.99 -8.98
N LEU A 309 -34.32 -1.69 -10.03
CA LEU A 309 -33.26 -2.67 -10.05
C LEU A 309 -32.09 -2.08 -10.87
N LYS A 310 -30.93 -1.95 -10.24
CA LYS A 310 -29.74 -1.38 -10.90
C LYS A 310 -28.50 -2.20 -10.62
N PRO A 311 -27.52 -2.19 -11.56
CA PRO A 311 -26.21 -2.75 -11.29
C PRO A 311 -25.57 -2.07 -10.07
N TYR A 312 -24.79 -2.83 -9.31
CA TYR A 312 -24.03 -2.31 -8.19
C TYR A 312 -22.54 -2.62 -8.38
N SER A 313 -21.65 -1.64 -8.10
CA SER A 313 -20.22 -1.86 -8.24
C SER A 313 -19.69 -2.78 -7.14
N ARG A 314 -18.92 -3.78 -7.53
CA ARG A 314 -18.26 -4.68 -6.60
C ARG A 314 -17.33 -3.94 -5.62
N ASP A 315 -16.69 -2.88 -6.08
CA ASP A 315 -15.79 -2.06 -5.28
C ASP A 315 -16.47 -1.31 -4.14
N ASN A 316 -17.80 -1.16 -4.23
CA ASN A 316 -18.63 -0.52 -3.21
C ASN A 316 -19.29 -1.54 -2.26
N LEU A 317 -19.07 -2.85 -2.47
CA LEU A 317 -19.63 -3.87 -1.58
C LEU A 317 -18.95 -3.86 -0.22
N HIS A 318 -19.74 -4.10 0.81
CA HIS A 318 -19.22 -4.35 2.14
C HIS A 318 -18.43 -5.66 2.17
N PRO A 319 -17.42 -5.80 3.04
CA PRO A 319 -16.63 -7.03 3.17
C PRO A 319 -17.50 -8.25 3.40
N ALA A 320 -17.10 -9.39 2.87
CA ALA A 320 -17.76 -10.65 3.14
C ALA A 320 -17.65 -11.02 4.64
N PRO A 321 -18.65 -11.72 5.23
CA PRO A 321 -18.54 -12.21 6.59
C PRO A 321 -17.46 -13.30 6.68
N GLU A 322 -17.01 -13.57 7.91
CA GLU A 322 -16.02 -14.62 8.17
C GLU A 322 -16.46 -15.97 7.60
N GLY A 323 -15.55 -16.67 6.94
CA GLY A 323 -15.83 -17.97 6.32
C GLY A 323 -16.59 -17.89 4.98
N ALA A 324 -16.79 -16.69 4.42
CA ALA A 324 -17.38 -16.51 3.10
C ALA A 324 -16.53 -15.61 2.21
N ARG A 325 -16.75 -15.64 0.91
CA ARG A 325 -16.15 -14.74 -0.10
C ARG A 325 -17.22 -14.13 -0.98
N LEU A 326 -17.00 -12.90 -1.44
CA LEU A 326 -17.87 -12.25 -2.41
C LEU A 326 -17.67 -12.86 -3.80
N GLY A 327 -18.76 -13.21 -4.46
CA GLY A 327 -18.80 -13.52 -5.88
C GLY A 327 -18.57 -12.30 -6.77
N THR A 328 -18.79 -12.47 -8.07
CA THR A 328 -18.68 -11.38 -9.05
C THR A 328 -20.03 -10.72 -9.34
N THR A 329 -21.11 -11.34 -8.94
CA THR A 329 -22.49 -10.90 -9.21
C THR A 329 -23.03 -10.09 -8.06
N CYS A 330 -23.37 -8.81 -8.33
CA CYS A 330 -24.00 -7.90 -7.35
C CYS A 330 -24.95 -6.91 -8.05
N PHE A 331 -25.97 -6.48 -7.34
CA PHE A 331 -26.99 -5.53 -7.80
C PHE A 331 -27.69 -4.87 -6.62
N GLU A 332 -28.43 -3.80 -6.86
CA GLU A 332 -29.20 -3.10 -5.86
C GLU A 332 -30.66 -3.04 -6.24
N ILE A 333 -31.55 -3.25 -5.27
CA ILE A 333 -32.99 -3.07 -5.41
C ILE A 333 -33.38 -1.95 -4.45
N THR A 334 -33.93 -0.87 -5.00
CA THR A 334 -34.36 0.33 -4.23
C THR A 334 -35.82 0.66 -4.50
N GLY A 335 -36.37 1.63 -3.78
CA GLY A 335 -37.70 2.18 -3.97
C GLY A 335 -38.66 1.98 -2.80
N LEU A 336 -38.27 1.22 -1.77
CA LEU A 336 -39.06 1.03 -0.56
C LEU A 336 -38.21 1.34 0.67
N SER A 337 -38.72 2.16 1.58
CA SER A 337 -38.06 2.53 2.84
C SER A 337 -38.38 1.58 4.00
N GLY A 338 -38.84 0.38 3.73
CA GLY A 338 -39.21 -0.61 4.73
C GLY A 338 -39.29 -2.01 4.14
N LEU A 339 -39.88 -2.94 4.89
CA LEU A 339 -40.09 -4.30 4.44
C LEU A 339 -41.29 -4.43 3.53
N LEU A 340 -41.25 -5.35 2.58
CA LEU A 340 -42.40 -5.78 1.82
C LEU A 340 -43.42 -6.46 2.75
N SER A 341 -44.72 -6.27 2.48
CA SER A 341 -45.82 -6.92 3.21
C SER A 341 -45.89 -8.44 2.95
N LYS A 342 -45.35 -8.89 1.82
CA LYS A 342 -45.18 -10.30 1.45
C LYS A 342 -43.82 -10.52 0.81
N ASN A 343 -43.29 -11.72 0.96
CA ASN A 343 -41.98 -12.06 0.39
C ASN A 343 -42.01 -12.03 -1.14
N ALA A 344 -41.06 -11.32 -1.74
CA ALA A 344 -40.73 -11.40 -3.16
C ALA A 344 -39.78 -12.57 -3.42
N THR A 345 -39.77 -13.05 -4.66
CA THR A 345 -38.82 -14.08 -5.11
C THR A 345 -37.75 -13.41 -5.94
N VAL A 346 -36.49 -13.54 -5.50
CA VAL A 346 -35.31 -13.05 -6.21
C VAL A 346 -34.67 -14.21 -6.96
N ARG A 347 -34.46 -14.05 -8.25
CA ARG A 347 -33.79 -15.00 -9.13
C ARG A 347 -32.56 -14.38 -9.75
N VAL A 348 -31.44 -15.09 -9.70
CA VAL A 348 -30.15 -14.63 -10.20
C VAL A 348 -29.51 -15.72 -11.05
N THR A 349 -29.09 -15.35 -12.26
CA THR A 349 -28.23 -16.22 -13.08
C THR A 349 -26.78 -15.95 -12.68
N TYR A 350 -26.12 -16.94 -12.05
CA TYR A 350 -24.72 -16.81 -11.66
C TYR A 350 -23.79 -16.93 -12.88
N SER A 351 -22.59 -16.35 -12.78
CA SER A 351 -21.60 -16.34 -13.85
C SER A 351 -20.68 -17.56 -13.79
N ALA A 352 -19.98 -17.83 -14.88
CA ALA A 352 -18.90 -18.82 -14.90
C ALA A 352 -17.78 -18.44 -13.90
N ASN A 353 -17.55 -17.14 -13.68
CA ASN A 353 -16.59 -16.66 -12.69
C ASN A 353 -17.06 -16.95 -11.26
N ASP A 354 -18.35 -16.80 -10.95
CA ASP A 354 -18.89 -17.18 -9.63
C ASP A 354 -18.68 -18.67 -9.38
N LEU A 355 -18.94 -19.52 -10.39
CA LEU A 355 -18.71 -20.95 -10.32
C LEU A 355 -17.23 -21.29 -10.14
N ALA A 356 -16.34 -20.62 -10.86
CA ALA A 356 -14.90 -20.82 -10.72
C ALA A 356 -14.41 -20.43 -9.33
N LEU A 357 -14.91 -19.33 -8.77
CA LEU A 357 -14.60 -18.91 -7.40
C LEU A 357 -15.10 -19.91 -6.36
N ALA A 358 -16.18 -20.63 -6.65
CA ALA A 358 -16.72 -21.71 -5.83
C ALA A 358 -16.02 -23.07 -6.05
N GLY A 359 -14.90 -23.09 -6.78
CA GLY A 359 -14.17 -24.33 -7.08
C GLY A 359 -14.93 -25.30 -7.97
N GLY A 360 -15.90 -24.81 -8.76
CA GLY A 360 -16.77 -25.61 -9.62
C GLY A 360 -18.01 -26.17 -8.94
N ASP A 361 -18.18 -25.95 -7.64
CA ASP A 361 -19.34 -26.42 -6.86
C ASP A 361 -20.38 -25.30 -6.68
N ALA A 362 -21.39 -25.28 -7.53
CA ALA A 362 -22.47 -24.28 -7.48
C ALA A 362 -23.31 -24.36 -6.20
N SER A 363 -23.27 -25.43 -5.42
CA SER A 363 -24.00 -25.56 -4.15
C SER A 363 -23.47 -24.62 -3.07
N GLN A 364 -22.24 -24.12 -3.23
CA GLN A 364 -21.59 -23.14 -2.36
C GLN A 364 -22.05 -21.71 -2.61
N LEU A 365 -22.73 -21.45 -3.72
CA LEU A 365 -23.24 -20.12 -4.07
C LEU A 365 -24.53 -19.86 -3.28
N LYS A 366 -24.55 -18.74 -2.54
CA LYS A 366 -25.70 -18.30 -1.74
C LYS A 366 -26.06 -16.86 -2.11
N LEU A 367 -27.34 -16.59 -2.20
CA LEU A 367 -27.84 -15.23 -2.30
C LEU A 367 -27.84 -14.59 -0.91
N ALA A 368 -27.34 -13.33 -0.86
CA ALA A 368 -27.33 -12.56 0.36
C ALA A 368 -27.69 -11.09 0.02
N TYR A 369 -28.30 -10.41 1.01
CA TYR A 369 -28.52 -8.98 0.97
C TYR A 369 -27.79 -8.29 2.12
N TRP A 370 -27.46 -7.03 1.94
CA TRP A 370 -26.87 -6.20 2.99
C TRP A 370 -27.99 -5.62 3.87
N ASP A 371 -27.98 -5.96 5.15
CA ASP A 371 -28.84 -5.34 6.15
C ASP A 371 -28.16 -4.09 6.71
N THR A 372 -28.65 -2.94 6.28
CA THR A 372 -28.10 -1.63 6.69
C THR A 372 -28.33 -1.37 8.19
N ALA A 373 -29.40 -1.91 8.77
CA ALA A 373 -29.73 -1.70 10.18
C ALA A 373 -28.79 -2.51 11.10
N GLN A 374 -28.41 -3.71 10.66
CA GLN A 374 -27.52 -4.60 11.42
C GLN A 374 -26.05 -4.45 10.99
N GLY A 375 -25.76 -3.77 9.86
CA GLY A 375 -24.42 -3.63 9.31
C GLY A 375 -23.77 -4.96 8.91
N THR A 376 -24.56 -5.91 8.41
CA THR A 376 -24.08 -7.24 8.08
C THR A 376 -24.78 -7.84 6.85
N TRP A 377 -24.14 -8.85 6.24
CA TRP A 377 -24.75 -9.66 5.20
C TRP A 377 -25.70 -10.71 5.79
N VAL A 378 -26.93 -10.74 5.28
CA VAL A 378 -27.90 -11.77 5.58
C VAL A 378 -27.91 -12.80 4.47
N ILE A 379 -27.38 -14.00 4.75
CA ILE A 379 -27.37 -15.12 3.81
C ILE A 379 -28.73 -15.82 3.83
N LEU A 380 -29.33 -15.97 2.66
CA LEU A 380 -30.65 -16.56 2.52
C LEU A 380 -30.61 -18.04 2.15
N PRO A 381 -31.63 -18.82 2.53
CA PRO A 381 -31.87 -20.13 1.94
C PRO A 381 -31.97 -19.99 0.42
N THR A 382 -31.04 -20.61 -0.29
CA THR A 382 -30.88 -20.45 -1.74
C THR A 382 -31.14 -21.78 -2.43
N GLN A 383 -32.10 -21.82 -3.32
CA GLN A 383 -32.36 -22.95 -4.21
C GLN A 383 -31.50 -22.83 -5.46
N LEU A 384 -30.81 -23.92 -5.82
CA LEU A 384 -29.98 -24.02 -7.01
C LEU A 384 -30.71 -24.79 -8.11
N THR A 385 -30.77 -24.20 -9.31
CA THR A 385 -31.17 -24.89 -10.54
C THR A 385 -29.97 -24.92 -11.48
N ALA A 386 -29.13 -25.96 -11.33
CA ALA A 386 -27.84 -26.04 -12.01
C ALA A 386 -27.95 -26.06 -13.55
N GLN A 387 -28.99 -26.66 -14.12
CA GLN A 387 -29.22 -26.73 -15.56
C GLN A 387 -29.35 -25.34 -16.23
N ASN A 388 -29.84 -24.35 -15.51
CA ASN A 388 -30.06 -22.99 -16.01
C ASN A 388 -29.14 -21.97 -15.33
N MET A 389 -28.15 -22.41 -14.56
CA MET A 389 -27.25 -21.57 -13.77
C MET A 389 -27.99 -20.55 -12.87
N LYS A 390 -29.11 -20.96 -12.27
CA LYS A 390 -29.98 -20.05 -11.50
C LYS A 390 -29.95 -20.33 -10.01
N LEU A 391 -29.90 -19.26 -9.24
CA LEU A 391 -30.12 -19.19 -7.80
C LEU A 391 -31.45 -18.52 -7.54
N THR A 392 -32.21 -19.00 -6.58
CA THR A 392 -33.51 -18.47 -6.19
C THR A 392 -33.61 -18.37 -4.67
N SER A 393 -34.07 -17.25 -4.17
CA SER A 393 -34.38 -17.00 -2.75
C SER A 393 -35.64 -16.17 -2.60
N THR A 394 -36.23 -16.21 -1.40
CA THR A 394 -37.37 -15.37 -1.05
C THR A 394 -36.98 -14.38 0.05
N THR A 395 -37.49 -13.16 -0.05
CA THR A 395 -37.20 -12.07 0.91
C THR A 395 -38.34 -11.07 0.96
N ASN A 396 -38.48 -10.38 2.09
CA ASN A 396 -39.27 -9.17 2.22
C ASN A 396 -38.41 -7.89 2.27
N HIS A 397 -37.07 -8.01 2.05
CA HIS A 397 -36.12 -6.91 2.16
C HIS A 397 -35.57 -6.53 0.78
N LEU A 398 -35.55 -5.22 0.49
CA LEU A 398 -34.94 -4.64 -0.71
C LEU A 398 -33.69 -3.89 -0.29
N SER A 399 -32.56 -4.16 -0.95
CA SER A 399 -31.24 -3.62 -0.56
C SER A 399 -30.19 -3.90 -1.64
N VAL A 400 -28.92 -3.82 -1.26
CA VAL A 400 -27.78 -4.32 -2.04
C VAL A 400 -27.69 -5.84 -1.89
N TRP A 401 -27.51 -6.52 -3.01
CA TRP A 401 -27.47 -7.97 -3.13
C TRP A 401 -26.14 -8.42 -3.70
N ALA A 402 -25.67 -9.58 -3.24
CA ALA A 402 -24.51 -10.26 -3.79
C ALA A 402 -24.65 -11.78 -3.73
N ILE A 403 -23.90 -12.47 -4.57
CA ILE A 403 -23.60 -13.89 -4.36
C ILE A 403 -22.46 -13.98 -3.36
N LEU A 404 -22.68 -14.71 -2.27
CA LEU A 404 -21.66 -15.15 -1.33
C LEU A 404 -21.29 -16.61 -1.60
N ILE A 405 -20.01 -16.90 -1.49
CA ILE A 405 -19.45 -18.24 -1.66
C ILE A 405 -19.05 -18.73 -0.28
N SER A 406 -19.76 -19.71 0.24
CA SER A 406 -19.46 -20.33 1.52
C SER A 406 -18.20 -21.19 1.36
N SER A 407 -17.17 -20.97 2.18
CA SER A 407 -16.08 -21.94 2.27
C SER A 407 -16.66 -23.25 2.84
N PRO A 408 -16.30 -24.42 2.30
CA PRO A 408 -16.69 -25.68 2.92
C PRO A 408 -16.19 -25.64 4.37
N LYS A 409 -17.11 -25.86 5.31
CA LYS A 409 -16.73 -26.09 6.72
C LYS A 409 -15.79 -27.30 6.68
N THR A 410 -14.51 -27.08 6.87
CA THR A 410 -13.57 -28.17 7.09
C THR A 410 -14.02 -28.81 8.41
N THR A 411 -14.83 -29.83 8.32
CA THR A 411 -15.03 -30.76 9.43
C THR A 411 -13.68 -31.41 9.63
N ILE A 412 -12.89 -30.90 10.56
CA ILE A 412 -11.77 -31.66 11.12
C ILE A 412 -12.41 -32.97 11.59
N PRO A 413 -11.99 -34.11 11.04
CA PRO A 413 -12.45 -35.39 11.59
C PRO A 413 -12.13 -35.33 13.10
N ALA A 414 -13.13 -35.60 13.93
CA ALA A 414 -12.89 -35.69 15.36
C ALA A 414 -11.72 -36.65 15.53
N THR A 415 -10.61 -36.14 16.03
CA THR A 415 -9.45 -36.94 16.39
C THR A 415 -10.01 -37.96 17.40
N GLU A 416 -10.07 -39.20 16.99
CA GLU A 416 -10.42 -40.29 17.91
C GLU A 416 -9.47 -40.16 19.09
N THR A 417 -10.05 -39.93 20.25
CA THR A 417 -9.31 -39.90 21.52
C THR A 417 -8.61 -41.24 21.64
N PRO A 418 -7.27 -41.29 21.70
CA PRO A 418 -6.63 -42.60 21.95
C PRO A 418 -7.09 -43.09 23.30
N LEU A 419 -7.64 -44.30 23.30
CA LEU A 419 -7.98 -45.08 24.51
C LEU A 419 -6.78 -45.04 25.48
N PRO A 420 -6.97 -44.86 26.78
CA PRO A 420 -5.87 -44.85 27.73
C PRO A 420 -5.17 -46.23 27.71
N ALA A 421 -3.93 -46.22 27.27
CA ALA A 421 -3.07 -47.39 27.34
C ALA A 421 -2.94 -47.80 28.78
N MET A 422 -3.49 -48.98 29.11
CA MET A 422 -3.29 -49.67 30.37
C MET A 422 -1.79 -49.80 30.66
N LEU A 423 -1.34 -49.22 31.77
CA LEU A 423 -0.01 -49.37 32.31
C LEU A 423 0.23 -50.83 32.66
N VAL A 424 0.97 -51.54 31.85
CA VAL A 424 1.60 -52.79 32.26
C VAL A 424 2.93 -52.46 32.90
N VAL A 425 2.93 -52.46 34.23
CA VAL A 425 4.15 -52.39 35.04
C VAL A 425 4.83 -53.74 34.96
N THR A 426 5.93 -53.84 34.23
CA THR A 426 6.92 -54.91 34.42
C THR A 426 8.17 -54.29 35.00
N ALA A 427 8.37 -54.62 36.26
CA ALA A 427 9.62 -54.39 37.00
C ALA A 427 10.75 -55.27 36.42
N LEU A 428 11.88 -54.69 36.07
CA LEU A 428 13.16 -55.43 36.00
C LEU A 428 14.32 -54.48 36.36
N SER A 429 14.73 -54.63 37.59
CA SER A 429 16.10 -54.68 38.21
C SER A 429 17.27 -54.02 37.48
N VAL A 430 17.77 -52.97 38.11
CA VAL A 430 19.15 -52.70 38.62
C VAL A 430 20.30 -53.44 37.94
N ALA A 431 21.22 -52.66 37.32
CA ALA A 431 22.65 -52.89 37.39
C ALA A 431 23.40 -51.55 37.25
N ALA A 432 23.98 -51.12 38.34
CA ALA A 432 24.98 -50.08 38.42
C ALA A 432 26.35 -50.58 37.89
N ILE A 433 27.04 -49.78 37.13
CA ILE A 433 28.50 -49.83 37.06
C ILE A 433 29.04 -48.39 37.07
N ILE A 434 29.78 -48.14 38.13
CA ILE A 434 30.65 -47.01 38.41
C ILE A 434 32.00 -47.31 37.73
N SER A 435 32.59 -46.35 37.05
CA SER A 435 34.02 -46.12 36.88
C SER A 435 34.17 -44.91 35.98
N GLY A 436 34.92 -43.87 36.23
CA GLY A 436 35.99 -43.63 37.14
C GLY A 436 36.77 -42.43 36.51
N CYS A 437 36.95 -41.39 37.29
CA CYS A 437 37.84 -40.26 37.05
C CYS A 437 39.19 -40.67 36.56
N ILE A 438 39.78 -39.96 35.62
CA ILE A 438 41.23 -39.57 35.65
C ILE A 438 41.42 -38.22 34.97
N VAL A 439 41.85 -37.28 35.78
CA VAL A 439 42.52 -36.01 35.44
C VAL A 439 43.94 -36.34 34.95
N ARG A 440 44.44 -35.69 33.91
CA ARG A 440 45.85 -35.38 33.79
C ARG A 440 46.13 -34.07 33.08
N GLN A 441 46.66 -33.15 33.81
CA GLN A 441 47.40 -31.98 33.37
C GLN A 441 48.76 -32.38 32.76
N GLY A 442 49.30 -31.46 31.92
CA GLY A 442 50.75 -31.26 31.78
C GLY A 442 51.30 -31.40 30.37
N LYS A 443 51.57 -30.45 29.70
CA LYS A 443 52.69 -29.50 29.55
C LYS A 443 52.46 -28.53 28.43
#